data_5bd35b0075012cd14dda69a91166557e
#
_entry.id   5bd35b0075012cd14dda69a91166557e
#
_cell.length_a   1.000
_cell.length_b   1.000
_cell.length_c   1.000
_cell.angle_alpha   90.00
_cell.angle_beta   90.00
_cell.angle_gamma   90.00
#
_symmetry.space_group_name_H-M   'P 1'
#
loop_
_entity.id
_entity.type
_entity.pdbx_description
1 polymer ?
#
loop_
_entity_poly.entity_id
_entity_poly.type
_entity_poly.pdbx_seq_one_letter_code
_entity_poly.pdbx_strand_id
1 'polypeptide(L)'
;MDQSFGIKLPGLVPAYVKQPADIPALAVEFERLGFDDVMDGEHILYAAQMNHPGGAGNFEHSRVEQHSDRWDTLVMFAAIAARTTRLRLVSGIILAAAHTYAVLARQAATLDSISGGRFTLGVGGGWNAAEFAQLGIPPAERAARSEETIRACRELWSPGLSSFAGRWINFTDVVCEPAPATAGGVPVWWGGDARSAPVARRVVTLGEGWLSREAADYDENARSIESIRQACERHGRDPATVGVRASLTATADWNAAMSPDDLTERAVTRARRLAALGVTHFNVPLSYYGIGLDALGDLLKALRAA
;
A
#
# COMPACT_ATOMS: atom_id res chain seq x y z
N MET A 1 20.82 5.96 0.59
CA MET A 1 19.54 6.04 -0.16
C MET A 1 18.68 7.07 0.54
N ASP A 2 18.08 7.99 -0.21
CA ASP A 2 17.18 8.97 0.37
C ASP A 2 15.95 8.24 0.94
N GLN A 3 15.60 8.55 2.18
CA GLN A 3 14.45 7.98 2.86
C GLN A 3 13.19 8.72 2.43
N SER A 4 12.10 7.97 2.18
CA SER A 4 10.78 8.51 1.84
C SER A 4 9.84 8.39 3.03
N PHE A 5 9.12 9.45 3.34
CA PHE A 5 8.14 9.51 4.43
C PHE A 5 6.76 9.83 3.86
N GLY A 6 5.86 8.87 3.94
CA GLY A 6 4.50 8.98 3.46
C GLY A 6 3.47 8.98 4.59
N ILE A 7 2.30 9.51 4.29
CA ILE A 7 1.14 9.48 5.16
C ILE A 7 0.23 8.33 4.76
N LYS A 8 -0.11 7.47 5.71
CA LYS A 8 -1.23 6.57 5.53
C LYS A 8 -2.52 7.32 5.84
N LEU A 9 -3.39 7.43 4.83
CA LEU A 9 -4.67 8.12 4.98
C LEU A 9 -5.52 7.41 6.05
N PRO A 10 -6.10 8.18 6.96
CA PRO A 10 -7.00 7.62 7.93
C PRO A 10 -8.30 7.28 7.26
N GLY A 11 -9.16 6.53 7.54
CA GLY A 11 -10.59 6.66 7.24
C GLY A 11 -11.11 8.06 7.65
N LEU A 12 -12.38 8.25 7.80
CA LEU A 12 -12.88 9.50 8.39
C LEU A 12 -12.39 9.57 9.85
N VAL A 13 -11.35 10.37 10.07
CA VAL A 13 -10.93 10.77 11.40
C VAL A 13 -11.40 12.22 11.59
N PRO A 14 -12.37 12.48 12.47
CA PRO A 14 -12.99 13.81 12.60
C PRO A 14 -11.99 14.95 12.86
N ALA A 15 -10.81 14.62 13.38
CA ALA A 15 -9.74 15.60 13.58
C ALA A 15 -9.15 16.13 12.26
N TYR A 16 -9.24 15.35 11.15
CA TYR A 16 -8.64 15.70 9.87
C TYR A 16 -9.66 15.75 8.72
N VAL A 17 -10.65 14.86 8.75
CA VAL A 17 -11.57 14.62 7.65
C VAL A 17 -12.97 14.45 8.20
N LYS A 18 -13.90 15.30 7.80
CA LYS A 18 -15.32 15.20 8.17
C LYS A 18 -16.13 14.47 7.11
N GLN A 19 -15.69 14.55 5.88
CA GLN A 19 -16.32 13.94 4.72
C GLN A 19 -15.26 13.55 3.67
N PRO A 20 -15.50 12.56 2.80
CA PRO A 20 -14.54 12.13 1.79
C PRO A 20 -14.02 13.25 0.88
N ALA A 21 -14.85 14.26 0.61
CA ALA A 21 -14.48 15.42 -0.22
C ALA A 21 -13.35 16.30 0.37
N ASP A 22 -13.05 16.17 1.67
CA ASP A 22 -11.98 16.93 2.33
C ASP A 22 -10.58 16.33 2.04
N ILE A 23 -10.51 15.05 1.67
CA ILE A 23 -9.24 14.32 1.52
C ILE A 23 -8.31 14.89 0.46
N PRO A 24 -8.77 15.26 -0.74
CA PRO A 24 -7.88 15.88 -1.73
C PRO A 24 -7.28 17.22 -1.27
N ALA A 25 -8.01 17.98 -0.44
CA ALA A 25 -7.48 19.21 0.15
C ALA A 25 -6.43 18.90 1.24
N LEU A 26 -6.68 17.89 2.07
CA LEU A 26 -5.74 17.43 3.07
C LEU A 26 -4.43 16.90 2.42
N ALA A 27 -4.52 16.21 1.29
CA ALA A 27 -3.36 15.74 0.55
C ALA A 27 -2.49 16.90 0.02
N VAL A 28 -3.10 18.03 -0.37
CA VAL A 28 -2.36 19.26 -0.71
C VAL A 28 -1.57 19.78 0.48
N GLU A 29 -2.14 19.72 1.69
CA GLU A 29 -1.42 20.11 2.91
C GLU A 29 -0.26 19.15 3.23
N PHE A 30 -0.39 17.85 3.01
CA PHE A 30 0.73 16.91 3.15
C PHE A 30 1.86 17.21 2.16
N GLU A 31 1.51 17.52 0.91
CA GLU A 31 2.50 17.96 -0.08
C GLU A 31 3.19 19.25 0.35
N ARG A 32 2.45 20.21 0.90
CA ARG A 32 3.00 21.48 1.42
C ARG A 32 3.93 21.27 2.61
N LEU A 33 3.59 20.37 3.51
CA LEU A 33 4.42 19.99 4.66
C LEU A 33 5.70 19.24 4.24
N GLY A 34 5.76 18.71 3.01
CA GLY A 34 6.93 18.05 2.46
C GLY A 34 6.92 16.52 2.57
N PHE A 35 5.76 15.90 2.82
CA PHE A 35 5.64 14.45 2.71
C PHE A 35 5.83 13.99 1.27
N ASP A 36 6.40 12.80 1.09
CA ASP A 36 6.76 12.27 -0.21
C ASP A 36 5.61 11.53 -0.90
N ASP A 37 4.71 10.94 -0.11
CA ASP A 37 3.58 10.19 -0.63
C ASP A 37 2.39 10.11 0.34
N VAL A 38 1.26 9.70 -0.22
CA VAL A 38 0.10 9.21 0.55
C VAL A 38 -0.15 7.75 0.22
N MET A 39 -0.53 6.97 1.23
CA MET A 39 -0.89 5.57 1.09
C MET A 39 -2.32 5.32 1.57
N ASP A 40 -3.08 4.55 0.81
CA ASP A 40 -4.38 4.04 1.22
C ASP A 40 -4.58 2.61 0.71
N GLY A 41 -5.44 1.85 1.39
CA GLY A 41 -5.78 0.48 1.01
C GLY A 41 -7.27 0.30 0.84
N GLU A 42 -7.65 -0.75 0.11
CA GLU A 42 -9.07 -1.01 -0.13
C GLU A 42 -9.62 -2.17 0.70
N HIS A 43 -10.90 -2.10 0.91
CA HIS A 43 -11.83 -3.20 1.06
C HIS A 43 -12.98 -2.97 0.10
N ILE A 44 -13.37 -3.98 -0.67
CA ILE A 44 -14.49 -3.88 -1.61
C ILE A 44 -15.81 -4.10 -0.89
N LEU A 45 -15.84 -5.06 0.04
CA LEU A 45 -17.01 -5.38 0.84
C LEU A 45 -16.62 -5.61 2.31
N TYR A 46 -17.41 -5.08 3.21
CA TYR A 46 -17.31 -5.38 4.64
C TYR A 46 -18.32 -6.46 5.01
N ALA A 47 -17.86 -7.67 5.27
CA ALA A 47 -18.71 -8.72 5.81
C ALA A 47 -19.06 -8.43 7.28
N ALA A 48 -20.29 -8.73 7.70
CA ALA A 48 -20.74 -8.54 9.08
C ALA A 48 -19.88 -9.30 10.11
N GLN A 49 -19.23 -10.39 9.69
CA GLN A 49 -18.27 -11.13 10.49
C GLN A 49 -16.92 -11.11 9.81
N MET A 50 -15.98 -10.37 10.37
CA MET A 50 -14.62 -10.27 9.91
C MET A 50 -13.67 -10.78 11.00
N ASN A 51 -13.01 -11.91 10.77
CA ASN A 51 -12.00 -12.45 11.67
C ASN A 51 -10.61 -11.98 11.22
N HIS A 52 -10.01 -11.07 11.99
CA HIS A 52 -8.64 -10.65 11.72
C HIS A 52 -7.64 -11.73 12.16
N PRO A 53 -6.68 -12.17 11.32
CA PRO A 53 -5.72 -13.23 11.65
C PRO A 53 -4.83 -12.93 12.86
N GLY A 54 -4.75 -11.69 13.29
CA GLY A 54 -3.93 -11.24 14.42
C GLY A 54 -4.60 -11.35 15.79
N GLY A 55 -5.76 -12.01 15.91
CA GLY A 55 -6.42 -12.24 17.22
C GLY A 55 -6.98 -10.98 17.90
N ALA A 56 -6.95 -9.83 17.24
CA ALA A 56 -7.55 -8.60 17.74
C ALA A 56 -9.08 -8.63 17.56
N GLY A 57 -9.74 -9.55 18.24
CA GLY A 57 -11.18 -9.62 18.42
C GLY A 57 -12.00 -9.91 17.17
N ASN A 58 -13.11 -10.60 17.34
CA ASN A 58 -14.18 -10.59 16.35
C ASN A 58 -14.61 -9.13 16.15
N PHE A 59 -14.54 -8.63 14.93
CA PHE A 59 -15.12 -7.35 14.60
C PHE A 59 -16.64 -7.50 14.63
N GLU A 60 -17.23 -7.23 15.80
CA GLU A 60 -18.67 -7.21 15.97
C GLU A 60 -19.32 -6.09 15.14
N HIS A 61 -20.64 -6.16 14.96
CA HIS A 61 -21.46 -5.20 14.21
C HIS A 61 -21.16 -3.71 14.53
N SER A 62 -20.70 -3.40 15.74
CA SER A 62 -20.29 -2.05 16.14
C SER A 62 -19.14 -1.44 15.30
N ARG A 63 -18.41 -2.28 14.54
CA ARG A 63 -17.35 -1.80 13.64
C ARG A 63 -17.78 -1.70 12.17
N VAL A 64 -18.89 -2.28 11.77
CA VAL A 64 -19.49 -1.97 10.46
C VAL A 64 -19.85 -0.49 10.41
N GLU A 65 -20.38 0.06 11.49
CA GLU A 65 -20.65 1.50 11.64
C GLU A 65 -19.37 2.35 11.60
N GLN A 66 -18.22 1.82 12.06
CA GLN A 66 -16.92 2.51 12.01
C GLN A 66 -16.21 2.40 10.66
N HIS A 67 -16.71 1.55 9.74
CA HIS A 67 -16.14 1.35 8.40
C HIS A 67 -16.97 1.98 7.29
N SER A 68 -18.09 2.63 7.62
CA SER A 68 -19.02 3.24 6.67
C SER A 68 -18.40 4.35 5.79
N ASP A 69 -17.18 4.74 6.07
CA ASP A 69 -16.53 5.92 5.51
C ASP A 69 -15.29 5.59 4.67
N ARG A 70 -15.26 4.40 4.08
CA ARG A 70 -14.20 4.04 3.15
C ARG A 70 -14.64 4.26 1.71
N TRP A 71 -13.74 4.81 0.94
CA TRP A 71 -13.89 5.13 -0.47
C TRP A 71 -13.12 4.13 -1.34
N ASP A 72 -13.40 4.12 -2.63
CA ASP A 72 -12.55 3.44 -3.60
C ASP A 72 -11.19 4.16 -3.66
N THR A 73 -10.11 3.41 -3.42
CA THR A 73 -8.75 3.95 -3.34
C THR A 73 -8.29 4.58 -4.67
N LEU A 74 -8.59 3.96 -5.81
CA LEU A 74 -8.14 4.45 -7.12
C LEU A 74 -8.91 5.71 -7.53
N VAL A 75 -10.21 5.77 -7.23
CA VAL A 75 -11.04 6.96 -7.47
C VAL A 75 -10.57 8.12 -6.59
N MET A 76 -10.29 7.87 -5.31
CA MET A 76 -9.77 8.89 -4.40
C MET A 76 -8.39 9.39 -4.85
N PHE A 77 -7.52 8.49 -5.26
CA PHE A 77 -6.20 8.85 -5.76
C PHE A 77 -6.26 9.70 -7.04
N ALA A 78 -7.24 9.46 -7.91
CA ALA A 78 -7.46 10.33 -9.07
C ALA A 78 -7.81 11.78 -8.65
N ALA A 79 -8.65 11.93 -7.63
CA ALA A 79 -8.98 13.25 -7.07
C ALA A 79 -7.77 13.94 -6.41
N ILE A 80 -6.93 13.18 -5.71
CA ILE A 80 -5.68 13.69 -5.11
C ILE A 80 -4.67 14.05 -6.22
N ALA A 81 -4.50 13.19 -7.23
CA ALA A 81 -3.58 13.41 -8.35
C ALA A 81 -3.86 14.73 -9.08
N ALA A 82 -5.14 15.06 -9.26
CA ALA A 82 -5.59 16.29 -9.93
C ALA A 82 -5.28 17.57 -9.12
N ARG A 83 -4.96 17.46 -7.83
CA ARG A 83 -4.72 18.60 -6.94
C ARG A 83 -3.29 18.72 -6.43
N THR A 84 -2.46 17.71 -6.66
CA THR A 84 -1.07 17.63 -6.22
C THR A 84 -0.13 17.52 -7.42
N THR A 85 1.12 17.91 -7.25
CA THR A 85 2.11 17.93 -8.35
C THR A 85 3.32 17.04 -8.11
N ARG A 86 3.63 16.73 -6.83
CA ARG A 86 4.81 15.96 -6.43
C ARG A 86 4.47 14.74 -5.58
N LEU A 87 3.37 14.84 -4.83
CA LEU A 87 2.95 13.81 -3.89
C LEU A 87 2.70 12.50 -4.62
N ARG A 88 3.41 11.45 -4.23
CA ARG A 88 3.24 10.11 -4.81
C ARG A 88 2.01 9.44 -4.21
N LEU A 89 1.43 8.53 -4.95
CA LEU A 89 0.20 7.80 -4.59
C LEU A 89 0.55 6.32 -4.50
N VAL A 90 0.39 5.72 -3.33
CA VAL A 90 0.76 4.32 -3.12
C VAL A 90 -0.45 3.56 -2.61
N SER A 91 -0.96 2.60 -3.38
CA SER A 91 -1.99 1.73 -2.81
C SER A 91 -1.39 0.72 -1.82
N GLY A 92 -2.06 0.55 -0.71
CA GLY A 92 -1.53 -0.33 0.34
C GLY A 92 -2.62 -1.05 1.12
N ILE A 93 -3.30 -1.99 0.45
CA ILE A 93 -3.09 -2.63 -0.85
C ILE A 93 -4.39 -2.66 -1.67
N ILE A 94 -4.28 -2.87 -2.98
CA ILE A 94 -5.39 -3.27 -3.84
C ILE A 94 -5.52 -4.80 -3.80
N LEU A 95 -6.75 -5.29 -3.70
CA LEU A 95 -7.09 -6.71 -3.72
C LEU A 95 -7.14 -7.21 -5.18
N ALA A 96 -6.00 -7.35 -5.86
CA ALA A 96 -5.93 -7.58 -7.30
C ALA A 96 -6.77 -8.76 -7.78
N ALA A 97 -6.95 -9.82 -6.97
CA ALA A 97 -7.81 -10.95 -7.31
C ALA A 97 -9.30 -10.59 -7.36
N ALA A 98 -9.71 -9.51 -6.72
CA ALA A 98 -11.11 -9.07 -6.65
C ALA A 98 -11.49 -8.13 -7.81
N HIS A 99 -10.52 -7.68 -8.59
CA HIS A 99 -10.73 -6.86 -9.78
C HIS A 99 -10.72 -7.68 -11.06
N THR A 100 -11.50 -7.25 -12.05
CA THR A 100 -11.30 -7.69 -13.42
C THR A 100 -9.95 -7.15 -13.91
N TYR A 101 -9.08 -8.02 -14.40
CA TYR A 101 -7.72 -7.66 -14.82
C TYR A 101 -7.69 -6.47 -15.80
N ALA A 102 -8.59 -6.46 -16.80
CA ALA A 102 -8.65 -5.40 -17.81
C ALA A 102 -9.07 -4.05 -17.22
N VAL A 103 -10.01 -4.06 -16.26
CA VAL A 103 -10.42 -2.82 -15.56
C VAL A 103 -9.29 -2.31 -14.69
N LEU A 104 -8.65 -3.18 -13.91
CA LEU A 104 -7.52 -2.80 -13.05
C LEU A 104 -6.34 -2.27 -13.88
N ALA A 105 -5.98 -2.95 -14.97
CA ALA A 105 -4.90 -2.50 -15.85
C ALA A 105 -5.17 -1.10 -16.39
N ARG A 106 -6.40 -0.86 -16.89
CA ARG A 106 -6.80 0.44 -17.44
C ARG A 106 -6.86 1.53 -16.37
N GLN A 107 -7.43 1.25 -15.20
CA GLN A 107 -7.52 2.22 -14.10
C GLN A 107 -6.12 2.60 -13.60
N ALA A 108 -5.24 1.63 -13.39
CA ALA A 108 -3.88 1.86 -12.94
C ALA A 108 -3.07 2.68 -13.96
N ALA A 109 -3.15 2.33 -15.25
CA ALA A 109 -2.49 3.08 -16.31
C ALA A 109 -3.04 4.52 -16.45
N THR A 110 -4.37 4.69 -16.34
CA THR A 110 -4.99 6.01 -16.35
C THR A 110 -4.52 6.85 -15.18
N LEU A 111 -4.49 6.29 -13.96
CA LEU A 111 -4.03 6.99 -12.77
C LEU A 111 -2.54 7.34 -12.84
N ASP A 112 -1.72 6.44 -13.35
CA ASP A 112 -0.30 6.70 -13.60
C ASP A 112 -0.11 7.84 -14.60
N SER A 113 -0.87 7.83 -15.68
CA SER A 113 -0.84 8.87 -16.72
C SER A 113 -1.27 10.25 -16.18
N ILE A 114 -2.43 10.35 -15.51
CA ILE A 114 -2.91 11.64 -14.98
C ILE A 114 -2.07 12.16 -13.82
N SER A 115 -1.41 11.29 -13.07
CA SER A 115 -0.47 11.68 -12.02
C SER A 115 0.94 12.01 -12.56
N GLY A 116 1.23 11.75 -13.84
CA GLY A 116 2.56 11.95 -14.41
C GLY A 116 3.61 10.97 -13.85
N GLY A 117 3.23 9.69 -13.67
CA GLY A 117 4.12 8.63 -13.19
C GLY A 117 4.33 8.62 -11.67
N ARG A 118 3.43 9.25 -10.90
CA ARG A 118 3.51 9.28 -9.42
C ARG A 118 2.78 8.14 -8.73
N PHE A 119 2.11 7.26 -9.47
CA PHE A 119 1.36 6.15 -8.90
C PHE A 119 2.22 4.90 -8.73
N THR A 120 2.03 4.20 -7.62
CA THR A 120 2.57 2.87 -7.31
C THR A 120 1.43 1.95 -6.93
N LEU A 121 1.25 0.89 -7.68
CA LEU A 121 0.22 -0.12 -7.44
C LEU A 121 0.71 -1.12 -6.39
N GLY A 122 0.39 -0.87 -5.14
CA GLY A 122 0.59 -1.83 -4.07
C GLY A 122 -0.52 -2.87 -4.07
N VAL A 123 -0.16 -4.14 -4.15
CA VAL A 123 -1.09 -5.27 -4.25
C VAL A 123 -0.82 -6.34 -3.21
N GLY A 124 -1.83 -7.14 -2.89
CA GLY A 124 -1.67 -8.26 -1.97
C GLY A 124 -2.80 -9.27 -2.08
N GLY A 125 -2.62 -10.40 -1.40
CA GLY A 125 -3.63 -11.46 -1.36
C GLY A 125 -4.82 -11.14 -0.42
N GLY A 126 -4.80 -10.02 0.30
CA GLY A 126 -5.79 -9.70 1.31
C GLY A 126 -5.78 -10.67 2.51
N TRP A 127 -6.45 -10.31 3.57
CA TRP A 127 -6.54 -11.14 4.77
C TRP A 127 -7.96 -11.65 5.03
N ASN A 128 -8.98 -10.94 4.56
CA ASN A 128 -10.38 -11.19 4.89
C ASN A 128 -10.98 -12.27 3.98
N ALA A 129 -10.98 -13.50 4.46
CA ALA A 129 -11.55 -14.64 3.71
C ALA A 129 -13.06 -14.48 3.45
N ALA A 130 -13.80 -13.84 4.35
CA ALA A 130 -15.23 -13.62 4.19
C ALA A 130 -15.53 -12.65 3.04
N GLU A 131 -14.72 -11.61 2.87
CA GLU A 131 -14.82 -10.68 1.75
C GLU A 131 -14.65 -11.40 0.40
N PHE A 132 -13.60 -12.21 0.25
CA PHE A 132 -13.37 -12.98 -0.97
C PHE A 132 -14.49 -13.98 -1.26
N ALA A 133 -15.05 -14.61 -0.23
CA ALA A 133 -16.18 -15.52 -0.39
C ALA A 133 -17.42 -14.80 -0.95
N GLN A 134 -17.72 -13.59 -0.47
CA GLN A 134 -18.83 -12.76 -1.00
C GLN A 134 -18.59 -12.33 -2.46
N LEU A 135 -17.33 -12.18 -2.86
CA LEU A 135 -16.96 -11.87 -4.24
C LEU A 135 -16.88 -13.11 -5.15
N GLY A 136 -17.27 -14.28 -4.65
CA GLY A 136 -17.23 -15.54 -5.41
C GLY A 136 -15.82 -16.07 -5.67
N ILE A 137 -14.83 -15.62 -4.88
CA ILE A 137 -13.44 -16.03 -5.02
C ILE A 137 -13.08 -16.97 -3.87
N PRO A 138 -12.71 -18.24 -4.15
CA PRO A 138 -12.25 -19.14 -3.12
C PRO A 138 -11.05 -18.52 -2.37
N PRO A 139 -11.09 -18.38 -1.03
CA PRO A 139 -10.02 -17.74 -0.27
C PRO A 139 -8.65 -18.39 -0.48
N ALA A 140 -8.60 -19.69 -0.76
CA ALA A 140 -7.36 -20.42 -1.05
C ALA A 140 -6.71 -20.00 -2.40
N GLU A 141 -7.50 -19.48 -3.34
CA GLU A 141 -7.03 -19.09 -4.67
C GLU A 141 -6.61 -17.61 -4.76
N ARG A 142 -7.00 -16.78 -3.78
CA ARG A 142 -6.83 -15.32 -3.83
C ARG A 142 -5.40 -14.86 -4.17
N ALA A 143 -4.40 -15.52 -3.58
CA ALA A 143 -3.00 -15.14 -3.81
C ALA A 143 -2.50 -15.52 -5.21
N ALA A 144 -2.92 -16.68 -5.74
CA ALA A 144 -2.55 -17.11 -7.08
C ALA A 144 -3.30 -16.29 -8.14
N ARG A 145 -4.59 -15.97 -7.91
CA ARG A 145 -5.35 -15.07 -8.77
C ARG A 145 -4.76 -13.66 -8.81
N SER A 146 -4.35 -13.10 -7.65
CA SER A 146 -3.65 -11.81 -7.62
C SER A 146 -2.38 -11.82 -8.45
N GLU A 147 -1.59 -12.89 -8.36
CA GLU A 147 -0.38 -13.05 -9.16
C GLU A 147 -0.68 -13.09 -10.66
N GLU A 148 -1.69 -13.85 -11.08
CA GLU A 148 -2.08 -13.94 -12.49
C GLU A 148 -2.66 -12.62 -13.00
N THR A 149 -3.47 -11.93 -12.19
CA THR A 149 -3.99 -10.60 -12.52
C THR A 149 -2.86 -9.61 -12.79
N ILE A 150 -1.84 -9.56 -11.94
CA ILE A 150 -0.71 -8.64 -12.14
C ILE A 150 0.12 -8.99 -13.37
N ARG A 151 0.32 -10.27 -13.64
CA ARG A 151 0.98 -10.70 -14.90
C ARG A 151 0.20 -10.24 -16.12
N ALA A 152 -1.12 -10.44 -16.12
CA ALA A 152 -2.00 -9.99 -17.20
C ALA A 152 -1.99 -8.46 -17.35
N CYS A 153 -1.98 -7.70 -16.24
CA CYS A 153 -1.83 -6.24 -16.29
C CYS A 153 -0.50 -5.82 -16.92
N ARG A 154 0.61 -6.48 -16.57
CA ARG A 154 1.93 -6.16 -17.15
C ARG A 154 1.97 -6.40 -18.66
N GLU A 155 1.34 -7.47 -19.15
CA GLU A 155 1.18 -7.70 -20.59
C GLU A 155 0.37 -6.57 -21.25
N LEU A 156 -0.74 -6.16 -20.63
CA LEU A 156 -1.59 -5.09 -21.15
C LEU A 156 -0.92 -3.69 -21.11
N TRP A 157 0.09 -3.48 -20.29
CA TRP A 157 0.87 -2.24 -20.26
C TRP A 157 2.02 -2.25 -21.26
N SER A 158 2.30 -3.37 -21.90
CA SER A 158 3.31 -3.46 -22.95
C SER A 158 2.82 -2.79 -24.24
N PRO A 159 3.73 -2.14 -25.00
CA PRO A 159 3.34 -1.50 -26.26
C PRO A 159 2.80 -2.49 -27.31
N GLY A 160 1.74 -2.10 -28.03
CA GLY A 160 1.19 -2.87 -29.13
C GLY A 160 0.15 -3.90 -28.70
N LEU A 161 0.00 -4.93 -29.54
CA LEU A 161 -0.94 -6.02 -29.29
C LEU A 161 -0.40 -6.97 -28.23
N SER A 162 -1.22 -7.25 -27.23
CA SER A 162 -0.90 -8.11 -26.10
C SER A 162 -1.76 -9.37 -26.13
N SER A 163 -1.16 -10.49 -25.73
CA SER A 163 -1.85 -11.78 -25.55
C SER A 163 -1.39 -12.42 -24.26
N PHE A 164 -2.30 -13.08 -23.55
CA PHE A 164 -2.00 -13.75 -22.28
C PHE A 164 -2.79 -15.04 -22.16
N ALA A 165 -2.15 -16.11 -21.71
CA ALA A 165 -2.77 -17.41 -21.47
C ALA A 165 -2.44 -17.88 -20.06
N GLY A 166 -3.38 -17.72 -19.13
CA GLY A 166 -3.31 -18.15 -17.75
C GLY A 166 -4.34 -19.21 -17.41
N ARG A 167 -4.46 -19.49 -16.12
CA ARG A 167 -5.47 -20.42 -15.60
C ARG A 167 -6.87 -19.79 -15.57
N TRP A 168 -6.97 -18.54 -15.20
CA TRP A 168 -8.23 -17.80 -15.02
C TRP A 168 -8.40 -16.67 -16.02
N ILE A 169 -7.31 -16.18 -16.60
CA ILE A 169 -7.28 -15.03 -17.49
C ILE A 169 -6.71 -15.44 -18.83
N ASN A 170 -7.47 -15.19 -19.90
CA ASN A 170 -7.04 -15.45 -21.28
C ASN A 170 -7.51 -14.31 -22.17
N PHE A 171 -6.62 -13.79 -23.01
CA PHE A 171 -6.94 -12.83 -24.05
C PHE A 171 -5.93 -12.91 -25.19
N THR A 172 -6.33 -12.47 -26.37
CA THR A 172 -5.50 -12.52 -27.58
C THR A 172 -5.66 -11.23 -28.37
N ASP A 173 -4.54 -10.67 -28.82
CA ASP A 173 -4.47 -9.53 -29.74
C ASP A 173 -5.31 -8.32 -29.30
N VAL A 174 -5.14 -7.90 -28.04
CA VAL A 174 -5.81 -6.74 -27.46
C VAL A 174 -4.84 -5.61 -27.18
N VAL A 175 -5.36 -4.39 -27.16
CA VAL A 175 -4.64 -3.18 -26.73
C VAL A 175 -5.34 -2.59 -25.49
N CYS A 176 -4.56 -2.14 -24.52
CA CYS A 176 -5.06 -1.41 -23.36
C CYS A 176 -4.59 0.05 -23.42
N GLU A 177 -5.54 0.97 -23.50
CA GLU A 177 -5.29 2.40 -23.55
C GLU A 177 -5.96 3.12 -22.36
N PRO A 178 -5.34 4.19 -21.82
CA PRO A 178 -4.02 4.72 -22.21
C PRO A 178 -2.88 3.82 -21.74
N ALA A 179 -1.71 3.97 -22.39
CA ALA A 179 -0.49 3.39 -21.85
C ALA A 179 -0.10 4.11 -20.54
N PRO A 180 0.57 3.44 -19.57
CA PRO A 180 1.15 4.09 -18.40
C PRO A 180 2.16 5.18 -18.79
N ALA A 181 2.24 6.25 -17.99
CA ALA A 181 3.29 7.27 -18.16
C ALA A 181 4.67 6.73 -17.76
N THR A 182 4.70 5.82 -16.80
CA THR A 182 5.92 5.18 -16.34
C THR A 182 6.43 4.17 -17.37
N ALA A 183 7.65 4.35 -17.81
CA ALA A 183 8.30 3.42 -18.75
C ALA A 183 8.39 2.01 -18.16
N GLY A 184 7.96 1.01 -18.90
CA GLY A 184 7.91 -0.39 -18.45
C GLY A 184 6.65 -0.79 -17.69
N GLY A 185 5.69 0.13 -17.53
CA GLY A 185 4.42 -0.12 -16.86
C GLY A 185 4.32 0.51 -15.47
N VAL A 186 3.16 0.40 -14.86
CA VAL A 186 2.91 0.90 -13.50
C VAL A 186 3.78 0.13 -12.51
N PRO A 187 4.56 0.80 -11.62
CA PRO A 187 5.33 0.10 -10.58
C PRO A 187 4.42 -0.69 -9.64
N VAL A 188 4.78 -1.95 -9.38
CA VAL A 188 3.99 -2.87 -8.53
C VAL A 188 4.77 -3.20 -7.26
N TRP A 189 4.16 -2.97 -6.10
CA TRP A 189 4.70 -3.38 -4.81
C TRP A 189 3.82 -4.45 -4.17
N TRP A 190 4.45 -5.48 -3.59
CA TRP A 190 3.72 -6.59 -2.98
C TRP A 190 3.61 -6.45 -1.48
N GLY A 191 2.37 -6.48 -0.97
CA GLY A 191 2.08 -6.50 0.45
C GLY A 191 1.96 -7.92 1.00
N GLY A 192 2.27 -8.06 2.29
CA GLY A 192 2.07 -9.28 3.03
C GLY A 192 3.28 -9.72 3.86
N ASP A 193 3.14 -10.89 4.50
CA ASP A 193 4.19 -11.47 5.35
C ASP A 193 5.27 -12.13 4.47
N ALA A 194 6.37 -11.42 4.25
CA ALA A 194 7.46 -11.90 3.40
C ALA A 194 8.34 -12.98 4.05
N ARG A 195 8.10 -13.36 5.32
CA ARG A 195 8.65 -14.60 5.90
C ARG A 195 8.14 -15.82 5.15
N SER A 196 6.99 -15.70 4.51
CA SER A 196 6.44 -16.70 3.59
C SER A 196 7.18 -16.65 2.26
N ALA A 197 7.83 -17.76 1.88
CA ALA A 197 8.58 -17.86 0.63
C ALA A 197 7.78 -17.48 -0.64
N PRO A 198 6.49 -17.83 -0.78
CA PRO A 198 5.68 -17.35 -1.89
C PRO A 198 5.53 -15.82 -1.97
N VAL A 199 5.45 -15.13 -0.82
CA VAL A 199 5.38 -13.65 -0.80
C VAL A 199 6.72 -13.06 -1.20
N ALA A 200 7.83 -13.50 -0.59
CA ALA A 200 9.17 -13.05 -0.94
C ALA A 200 9.48 -13.27 -2.43
N ARG A 201 9.08 -14.42 -3.00
CA ARG A 201 9.22 -14.68 -4.43
C ARG A 201 8.45 -13.64 -5.28
N ARG A 202 7.18 -13.35 -4.96
CA ARG A 202 6.39 -12.35 -5.71
C ARG A 202 7.02 -10.97 -5.67
N VAL A 203 7.51 -10.54 -4.51
CA VAL A 203 8.25 -9.29 -4.37
C VAL A 203 9.41 -9.22 -5.35
N VAL A 204 10.19 -10.29 -5.44
CA VAL A 204 11.44 -10.32 -6.23
C VAL A 204 11.19 -10.52 -7.72
N THR A 205 10.19 -11.34 -8.08
CA THR A 205 9.97 -11.71 -9.50
C THR A 205 8.90 -10.89 -10.21
N LEU A 206 8.00 -10.24 -9.46
CA LEU A 206 6.82 -9.55 -10.01
C LEU A 206 6.63 -8.14 -9.43
N GLY A 207 7.55 -7.64 -8.61
CA GLY A 207 7.41 -6.33 -7.97
C GLY A 207 8.68 -5.53 -7.94
N GLU A 208 8.54 -4.23 -7.75
CA GLU A 208 9.63 -3.27 -7.53
C GLU A 208 9.86 -3.01 -6.03
N GLY A 209 8.95 -3.51 -5.16
CA GLY A 209 9.10 -3.32 -3.71
C GLY A 209 8.16 -4.19 -2.89
N TRP A 210 8.35 -4.09 -1.58
CA TRP A 210 7.59 -4.78 -0.55
C TRP A 210 6.93 -3.79 0.40
N LEU A 211 5.65 -4.05 0.70
CA LEU A 211 4.86 -3.35 1.71
C LEU A 211 4.72 -4.25 2.94
N SER A 212 5.40 -3.88 4.01
CA SER A 212 5.25 -4.56 5.30
C SER A 212 3.83 -4.45 5.83
N ARG A 213 3.40 -5.43 6.62
CA ARG A 213 2.16 -5.34 7.37
C ARG A 213 2.25 -4.18 8.36
N GLU A 214 1.15 -3.44 8.53
CA GLU A 214 1.13 -2.25 9.40
C GLU A 214 1.53 -2.56 10.84
N ALA A 215 1.06 -3.68 11.35
CA ALA A 215 1.30 -4.12 12.73
C ALA A 215 2.61 -4.93 12.90
N ALA A 216 3.46 -5.01 11.86
CA ALA A 216 4.71 -5.77 11.97
C ALA A 216 5.67 -5.12 12.98
N ASP A 217 6.15 -5.92 13.92
CA ASP A 217 7.20 -5.49 14.85
C ASP A 217 8.58 -5.44 14.15
N TYR A 218 9.60 -5.08 14.91
CA TYR A 218 10.97 -4.98 14.39
C TYR A 218 11.50 -6.33 13.89
N ASP A 219 11.31 -7.38 14.68
CA ASP A 219 11.83 -8.73 14.37
C ASP A 219 11.11 -9.37 13.18
N GLU A 220 9.81 -9.10 13.04
CA GLU A 220 9.04 -9.51 11.88
C GLU A 220 9.55 -8.83 10.61
N ASN A 221 9.79 -7.51 10.65
CA ASN A 221 10.39 -6.78 9.54
C ASN A 221 11.78 -7.31 9.21
N ALA A 222 12.64 -7.54 10.21
CA ALA A 222 13.99 -8.06 10.01
C ALA A 222 13.97 -9.43 9.32
N ARG A 223 13.15 -10.38 9.80
CA ARG A 223 13.01 -11.72 9.18
C ARG A 223 12.42 -11.65 7.77
N SER A 224 11.48 -10.74 7.53
CA SER A 224 10.87 -10.55 6.21
C SER A 224 11.89 -10.01 5.21
N ILE A 225 12.67 -9.01 5.60
CA ILE A 225 13.73 -8.41 4.76
C ILE A 225 14.81 -9.47 4.44
N GLU A 226 15.19 -10.27 5.42
CA GLU A 226 16.15 -11.36 5.21
C GLU A 226 15.60 -12.40 4.20
N SER A 227 14.33 -12.77 4.32
CA SER A 227 13.69 -13.68 3.36
C SER A 227 13.64 -13.11 1.93
N ILE A 228 13.45 -11.79 1.81
CA ILE A 228 13.50 -11.09 0.51
C ILE A 228 14.93 -11.11 -0.05
N ARG A 229 15.97 -10.84 0.77
CA ARG A 229 17.39 -10.94 0.35
C ARG A 229 17.72 -12.32 -0.19
N GLN A 230 17.36 -13.36 0.53
CA GLN A 230 17.55 -14.76 0.10
C GLN A 230 16.78 -15.09 -1.18
N ALA A 231 15.58 -14.52 -1.37
CA ALA A 231 14.84 -14.65 -2.63
C ALA A 231 15.55 -13.91 -3.76
N CYS A 232 16.12 -12.73 -3.52
CA CYS A 232 16.91 -11.99 -4.50
C CYS A 232 18.13 -12.83 -4.96
N GLU A 233 18.88 -13.42 -4.02
CA GLU A 233 20.02 -14.31 -4.33
C GLU A 233 19.60 -15.49 -5.23
N ARG A 234 18.48 -16.17 -4.88
CA ARG A 234 17.97 -17.30 -5.67
C ARG A 234 17.53 -16.91 -7.08
N HIS A 235 17.11 -15.67 -7.29
CA HIS A 235 16.61 -15.18 -8.58
C HIS A 235 17.59 -14.26 -9.31
N GLY A 236 18.82 -14.09 -8.81
CA GLY A 236 19.86 -13.27 -9.44
C GLY A 236 19.51 -11.78 -9.50
N ARG A 237 18.70 -11.28 -8.54
CA ARG A 237 18.32 -9.87 -8.44
C ARG A 237 19.13 -9.17 -7.35
N ASP A 238 19.60 -7.96 -7.65
CA ASP A 238 20.24 -7.12 -6.63
C ASP A 238 19.19 -6.67 -5.58
N PRO A 239 19.36 -7.01 -4.28
CA PRO A 239 18.47 -6.59 -3.21
C PRO A 239 18.29 -5.06 -3.10
N ALA A 240 19.30 -4.27 -3.50
CA ALA A 240 19.24 -2.82 -3.48
C ALA A 240 18.20 -2.24 -4.47
N THR A 241 17.73 -3.04 -5.44
CA THR A 241 16.67 -2.66 -6.39
C THR A 241 15.26 -2.90 -5.86
N VAL A 242 15.12 -3.48 -4.66
CA VAL A 242 13.84 -3.76 -4.03
C VAL A 242 13.53 -2.70 -2.99
N GLY A 243 12.53 -1.87 -3.25
CA GLY A 243 12.05 -0.91 -2.25
C GLY A 243 11.43 -1.63 -1.05
N VAL A 244 11.66 -1.13 0.14
CA VAL A 244 11.11 -1.70 1.38
C VAL A 244 10.36 -0.61 2.13
N ARG A 245 9.06 -0.85 2.37
CA ARG A 245 8.21 0.07 3.14
C ARG A 245 7.76 -0.56 4.44
N ALA A 246 7.87 0.20 5.55
CA ALA A 246 7.37 -0.21 6.85
C ALA A 246 6.63 0.93 7.57
N SER A 247 5.76 0.56 8.50
CA SER A 247 5.02 1.53 9.31
C SER A 247 5.84 2.01 10.50
N LEU A 248 5.71 3.29 10.81
CA LEU A 248 6.24 3.87 12.04
C LEU A 248 5.35 3.60 13.25
N THR A 249 4.21 2.95 13.07
CA THR A 249 3.37 2.49 14.17
C THR A 249 4.09 1.43 14.99
N ALA A 250 4.16 1.61 16.30
CA ALA A 250 4.47 0.53 17.21
C ALA A 250 3.15 -0.06 17.74
N THR A 251 3.04 -1.37 17.78
CA THR A 251 1.77 -2.05 17.98
C THR A 251 1.27 -2.09 19.42
N ALA A 252 2.16 -2.28 20.39
CA ALA A 252 1.76 -2.52 21.79
C ALA A 252 1.93 -1.30 22.70
N ASP A 253 2.80 -0.37 22.34
CA ASP A 253 3.28 0.68 23.24
C ASP A 253 2.67 2.07 22.98
N TRP A 254 1.77 2.15 21.98
CA TRP A 254 1.15 3.41 21.59
C TRP A 254 -0.24 3.53 22.20
N ASN A 255 -0.40 4.48 23.11
CA ASN A 255 -1.71 4.80 23.66
C ASN A 255 -2.03 6.28 23.42
N ALA A 256 -3.32 6.61 23.45
CA ALA A 256 -3.83 7.96 23.21
C ALA A 256 -3.40 9.02 24.26
N ALA A 257 -2.66 8.62 25.29
CA ALA A 257 -2.20 9.50 26.36
C ALA A 257 -0.75 10.02 26.16
N MET A 258 -0.10 9.64 25.04
CA MET A 258 1.26 10.08 24.76
C MET A 258 1.29 11.54 24.30
N SER A 259 2.29 12.29 24.75
CA SER A 259 2.53 13.62 24.23
C SER A 259 3.03 13.60 22.77
N PRO A 260 2.84 14.68 21.99
CA PRO A 260 3.41 14.78 20.64
C PRO A 260 4.93 14.59 20.60
N ASP A 261 5.64 15.03 21.64
CA ASP A 261 7.10 14.90 21.75
C ASP A 261 7.50 13.43 21.95
N ASP A 262 6.81 12.69 22.84
CA ASP A 262 7.04 11.26 23.04
C ASP A 262 6.75 10.46 21.76
N LEU A 263 5.69 10.81 21.03
CA LEU A 263 5.35 10.19 19.77
C LEU A 263 6.44 10.43 18.72
N THR A 264 6.97 11.65 18.66
CA THR A 264 8.06 12.03 17.74
C THR A 264 9.33 11.28 18.06
N GLU A 265 9.77 11.23 19.32
CA GLU A 265 10.96 10.50 19.76
C GLU A 265 10.87 9.01 19.42
N ARG A 266 9.74 8.38 19.68
CA ARG A 266 9.50 6.97 19.34
C ARG A 266 9.50 6.73 17.83
N ALA A 267 8.87 7.61 17.06
CA ALA A 267 8.85 7.50 15.59
C ALA A 267 10.26 7.59 15.01
N VAL A 268 11.06 8.56 15.48
CA VAL A 268 12.46 8.75 15.08
C VAL A 268 13.31 7.53 15.46
N THR A 269 13.20 7.06 16.69
CA THR A 269 13.92 5.86 17.14
C THR A 269 13.56 4.64 16.30
N ARG A 270 12.28 4.45 16.00
CA ARG A 270 11.82 3.35 15.16
C ARG A 270 12.32 3.49 13.72
N ALA A 271 12.25 4.69 13.14
CA ALA A 271 12.74 4.97 11.80
C ALA A 271 14.22 4.61 11.66
N ARG A 272 15.08 5.05 12.59
CA ARG A 272 16.51 4.71 12.61
C ARG A 272 16.75 3.20 12.66
N ARG A 273 16.04 2.49 13.53
CA ARG A 273 16.16 1.03 13.66
C ARG A 273 15.73 0.31 12.39
N LEU A 274 14.63 0.71 11.77
CA LEU A 274 14.13 0.12 10.54
C LEU A 274 15.03 0.47 9.34
N ALA A 275 15.55 1.69 9.27
CA ALA A 275 16.51 2.09 8.25
C ALA A 275 17.79 1.24 8.29
N ALA A 276 18.27 0.89 9.48
CA ALA A 276 19.41 -0.01 9.65
C ALA A 276 19.16 -1.43 9.10
N LEU A 277 17.90 -1.86 8.95
CA LEU A 277 17.52 -3.10 8.27
C LEU A 277 17.47 -2.96 6.74
N GLY A 278 17.46 -1.73 6.20
CA GLY A 278 17.30 -1.44 4.79
C GLY A 278 15.90 -0.97 4.39
N VAL A 279 15.07 -0.55 5.34
CA VAL A 279 13.80 0.12 5.04
C VAL A 279 14.10 1.48 4.42
N THR A 280 13.47 1.74 3.27
CA THR A 280 13.67 2.96 2.48
C THR A 280 12.45 3.88 2.49
N HIS A 281 11.28 3.35 2.82
CA HIS A 281 10.00 4.09 2.82
C HIS A 281 9.27 3.86 4.14
N PHE A 282 8.77 4.94 4.71
CA PHE A 282 8.13 4.92 6.03
C PHE A 282 6.71 5.44 5.96
N ASN A 283 5.76 4.71 6.55
CA ASN A 283 4.40 5.18 6.74
C ASN A 283 4.23 5.85 8.09
N VAL A 284 3.66 7.05 8.07
CA VAL A 284 3.12 7.74 9.24
C VAL A 284 1.60 7.53 9.25
N PRO A 285 1.04 6.65 10.07
CA PRO A 285 -0.40 6.42 10.11
C PRO A 285 -1.08 7.49 10.95
N LEU A 286 -1.84 8.38 10.32
CA LEU A 286 -2.50 9.50 11.00
C LEU A 286 -3.44 9.06 12.12
N SER A 287 -4.13 7.93 11.96
CA SER A 287 -5.05 7.40 12.95
C SER A 287 -4.40 7.10 14.32
N TYR A 288 -3.09 6.90 14.34
CA TYR A 288 -2.35 6.60 15.57
C TYR A 288 -1.71 7.83 16.20
N TYR A 289 -1.49 8.89 15.43
CA TYR A 289 -0.80 10.06 15.96
C TYR A 289 -1.77 11.08 16.59
N GLY A 290 -3.00 11.23 16.08
CA GLY A 290 -4.00 12.15 16.63
C GLY A 290 -3.52 13.60 16.76
N ILE A 291 -2.39 13.96 16.14
CA ILE A 291 -1.73 15.25 16.24
C ILE A 291 -2.18 16.18 15.11
N GLY A 292 -2.22 17.48 15.37
CA GLY A 292 -2.57 18.48 14.36
C GLY A 292 -1.56 18.56 13.21
N LEU A 293 -1.92 19.24 12.13
CA LEU A 293 -1.06 19.37 10.92
C LEU A 293 0.29 20.02 11.22
N ASP A 294 0.34 21.00 12.14
CA ASP A 294 1.60 21.65 12.53
C ASP A 294 2.55 20.65 13.19
N ALA A 295 2.04 19.83 14.11
CA ALA A 295 2.83 18.81 14.78
C ALA A 295 3.28 17.70 13.81
N LEU A 296 2.50 17.40 12.75
CA LEU A 296 2.94 16.52 11.67
C LEU A 296 4.14 17.10 10.91
N GLY A 297 4.16 18.41 10.67
CA GLY A 297 5.30 19.10 10.07
C GLY A 297 6.56 18.99 10.91
N ASP A 298 6.45 19.15 12.22
CA ASP A 298 7.57 19.02 13.14
C ASP A 298 8.06 17.58 13.28
N LEU A 299 7.16 16.61 13.31
CA LEU A 299 7.49 15.19 13.22
C LEU A 299 8.29 14.87 11.95
N LEU A 300 7.85 15.38 10.80
CA LEU A 300 8.57 15.13 9.54
C LEU A 300 9.97 15.74 9.55
N LYS A 301 10.13 16.96 10.08
CA LYS A 301 11.46 17.58 10.24
C LYS A 301 12.37 16.73 11.12
N ALA A 302 11.85 16.22 12.25
CA ALA A 302 12.61 15.35 13.14
C ALA A 302 13.00 14.01 12.47
N LEU A 303 12.10 13.41 11.68
CA LEU A 303 12.37 12.19 10.93
C LEU A 303 13.44 12.40 9.85
N ARG A 304 13.41 13.54 9.14
CA ARG A 304 14.43 13.85 8.10
C ARG A 304 15.80 14.21 8.66
N ALA A 305 15.84 14.65 9.91
CA ALA A 305 17.10 14.94 10.62
C ALA A 305 17.74 13.69 11.27
N ALA A 306 17.05 12.57 11.26
CA ALA A 306 17.44 11.34 11.93
C ALA A 306 18.25 10.41 11.07
#